data_f342c017765eee23afab719f639608e8
#
_entry.id   f342c017765eee23afab719f639608e8
#
_cell.length_a   1.000
_cell.length_b   1.000
_cell.length_c   1.000
_cell.angle_alpha   90.00
_cell.angle_beta   90.00
_cell.angle_gamma   90.00
#
_symmetry.space_group_name_H-M   'P 1'
#
loop_
_entity.id
_entity.type
_entity.pdbx_description
1 polymer ?
#
loop_
_entity_poly.entity_id
_entity_poly.type
_entity_poly.pdbx_seq_one_letter_code
_entity_poly.pdbx_strand_id
1 'polypeptide(L)'
;FTLKYGVSAQDTATGLYQLASAGLDAAESQEVLQHTMKLAMATQGDHNTLAKLTTQTIMGFGFEMSDAGMLTDKFAHSIQKSLIEWQDLASSVKFAMPFFVATGQSIDELLGGLEVLTNRALEAGIAGRGLRQALAQFAKHADDNSSALAKLGVQIMDTEGNMRDLHEIAKDASAAFGDVTDLEALTAMLEDMNVRGATAFALLVQNADEFENAVEDISNAAGSATKMVDIQQQSLANQI
;
A
#
# COMPACT_ATOMS: atom_id res chain seq x y z
N PHE A 1 11.43 10.13 24.23
CA PHE A 1 10.26 9.86 23.37
C PHE A 1 9.08 10.78 23.79
N THR A 2 8.63 10.73 25.02
CA THR A 2 7.45 11.44 25.53
C THR A 2 7.50 12.94 25.23
N LEU A 3 8.62 13.61 25.52
CA LEU A 3 8.80 15.06 25.29
C LEU A 3 8.97 15.41 23.82
N LYS A 4 9.46 14.50 23.00
CA LYS A 4 9.75 14.77 21.58
C LYS A 4 8.55 14.52 20.68
N TYR A 5 7.73 13.52 21.00
CA TYR A 5 6.62 13.08 20.13
C TYR A 5 5.23 13.29 20.76
N GLY A 6 5.15 13.85 21.97
CA GLY A 6 3.88 14.08 22.66
C GLY A 6 3.11 12.82 23.06
N VAL A 7 3.76 11.66 23.03
CA VAL A 7 3.16 10.37 23.40
C VAL A 7 3.34 10.12 24.89
N SER A 8 2.33 9.58 25.57
CA SER A 8 2.41 9.31 26.99
C SER A 8 3.46 8.22 27.32
N ALA A 9 4.01 8.26 28.52
CA ALA A 9 4.94 7.20 28.99
C ALA A 9 4.25 5.83 29.01
N GLN A 10 2.96 5.80 29.27
CA GLN A 10 2.15 4.57 29.27
C GLN A 10 2.00 4.00 27.87
N ASP A 11 1.70 4.82 26.85
CA ASP A 11 1.59 4.37 25.46
C ASP A 11 2.95 3.90 24.93
N THR A 12 4.03 4.60 25.30
CA THR A 12 5.40 4.20 25.00
C THR A 12 5.71 2.81 25.57
N ALA A 13 5.37 2.57 26.83
CA ALA A 13 5.60 1.29 27.49
C ALA A 13 4.73 0.18 26.88
N THR A 14 3.48 0.49 26.53
CA THR A 14 2.56 -0.43 25.84
C THR A 14 3.09 -0.80 24.45
N GLY A 15 3.59 0.18 23.69
CA GLY A 15 4.20 -0.05 22.38
C GLY A 15 5.43 -0.97 22.48
N LEU A 16 6.35 -0.70 23.40
CA LEU A 16 7.52 -1.57 23.63
C LEU A 16 7.11 -2.99 24.03
N TYR A 17 6.13 -3.13 24.91
CA TYR A 17 5.60 -4.45 25.30
C TYR A 17 5.04 -5.22 24.11
N GLN A 18 4.29 -4.55 23.22
CA GLN A 18 3.72 -5.19 22.03
C GLN A 18 4.81 -5.63 21.05
N LEU A 19 5.82 -4.79 20.82
CA LEU A 19 6.94 -5.12 19.94
C LEU A 19 7.77 -6.29 20.49
N ALA A 20 8.08 -6.27 21.78
CA ALA A 20 8.74 -7.41 22.45
C ALA A 20 7.89 -8.69 22.40
N SER A 21 6.57 -8.58 22.54
CA SER A 21 5.64 -9.72 22.40
C SER A 21 5.57 -10.26 20.98
N ALA A 22 5.90 -9.44 19.97
CA ALA A 22 6.03 -9.86 18.57
C ALA A 22 7.39 -10.53 18.28
N GLY A 23 8.28 -10.61 19.28
CA GLY A 23 9.57 -11.28 19.17
C GLY A 23 10.76 -10.36 18.88
N LEU A 24 10.56 -9.03 18.86
CA LEU A 24 11.63 -8.08 18.65
C LEU A 24 12.52 -7.96 19.91
N ASP A 25 13.80 -7.83 19.70
CA ASP A 25 14.71 -7.50 20.78
C ASP A 25 14.58 -6.03 21.24
N ALA A 26 15.34 -5.62 22.25
CA ALA A 26 15.23 -4.28 22.83
C ALA A 26 15.69 -3.18 21.85
N ALA A 27 16.70 -3.45 21.02
CA ALA A 27 17.21 -2.48 20.04
C ALA A 27 16.22 -2.32 18.88
N GLU A 28 15.77 -3.43 18.32
CA GLU A 28 14.74 -3.48 17.28
C GLU A 28 13.44 -2.80 17.74
N SER A 29 12.98 -3.10 18.96
CA SER A 29 11.79 -2.48 19.54
C SER A 29 11.92 -0.96 19.66
N GLN A 30 13.10 -0.45 20.07
CA GLN A 30 13.34 0.99 20.15
C GLN A 30 13.37 1.66 18.77
N GLU A 31 13.95 1.01 17.78
CA GLU A 31 14.04 1.52 16.41
C GLU A 31 12.66 1.61 15.79
N VAL A 32 11.90 0.53 15.76
CA VAL A 32 10.52 0.51 15.26
C VAL A 32 9.65 1.52 16.01
N LEU A 33 9.76 1.58 17.34
CA LEU A 33 9.01 2.51 18.15
C LEU A 33 9.27 3.97 17.76
N GLN A 34 10.52 4.35 17.53
CA GLN A 34 10.89 5.71 17.16
C GLN A 34 10.21 6.14 15.85
N HIS A 35 10.27 5.28 14.84
CA HIS A 35 9.70 5.58 13.52
C HIS A 35 8.18 5.58 13.54
N THR A 36 7.55 4.65 14.26
CA THR A 36 6.09 4.58 14.37
C THR A 36 5.50 5.70 15.22
N MET A 37 6.21 6.19 16.24
CA MET A 37 5.82 7.40 16.97
C MET A 37 5.85 8.65 16.08
N LYS A 38 6.87 8.77 15.22
CA LYS A 38 6.94 9.86 14.25
C LYS A 38 5.77 9.78 13.27
N LEU A 39 5.47 8.58 12.75
CA LEU A 39 4.32 8.36 11.87
C LEU A 39 3.00 8.70 12.57
N ALA A 40 2.81 8.26 13.81
CA ALA A 40 1.61 8.57 14.60
C ALA A 40 1.43 10.09 14.81
N MET A 41 2.51 10.80 15.10
CA MET A 41 2.49 12.26 15.17
C MET A 41 2.16 12.89 13.81
N ALA A 42 2.79 12.43 12.72
CA ALA A 42 2.58 12.94 11.37
C ALA A 42 1.14 12.79 10.89
N THR A 43 0.49 11.69 11.25
CA THR A 43 -0.87 11.32 10.78
C THR A 43 -1.96 11.56 11.81
N GLN A 44 -1.61 12.03 13.01
CA GLN A 44 -2.49 12.08 14.18
C GLN A 44 -3.13 10.72 14.49
N GLY A 45 -2.39 9.65 14.21
CA GLY A 45 -2.85 8.29 14.31
C GLY A 45 -2.58 7.62 15.65
N ASP A 46 -3.27 6.49 15.89
CA ASP A 46 -2.99 5.64 17.04
C ASP A 46 -1.64 4.94 16.88
N HIS A 47 -0.71 5.23 17.78
CA HIS A 47 0.63 4.71 17.75
C HIS A 47 0.69 3.18 17.75
N ASN A 48 -0.15 2.53 18.57
CA ASN A 48 -0.13 1.07 18.69
C ASN A 48 -0.59 0.38 17.41
N THR A 49 -1.61 0.93 16.76
CA THR A 49 -2.10 0.43 15.47
C THR A 49 -1.04 0.59 14.38
N LEU A 50 -0.37 1.75 14.33
CA LEU A 50 0.68 2.03 13.34
C LEU A 50 1.94 1.21 13.60
N ALA A 51 2.33 1.00 14.87
CA ALA A 51 3.44 0.11 15.22
C ALA A 51 3.15 -1.34 14.79
N LYS A 52 1.92 -1.80 15.04
CA LYS A 52 1.48 -3.13 14.60
C LYS A 52 1.46 -3.25 13.06
N LEU A 53 0.94 -2.25 12.36
CA LEU A 53 0.95 -2.23 10.88
C LEU A 53 2.38 -2.33 10.37
N THR A 54 3.28 -1.47 10.86
CA THR A 54 4.69 -1.44 10.43
C THR A 54 5.38 -2.78 10.67
N THR A 55 5.27 -3.33 11.89
CA THR A 55 5.87 -4.63 12.23
C THR A 55 5.32 -5.77 11.37
N GLN A 56 3.99 -5.80 11.17
CA GLN A 56 3.38 -6.83 10.32
C GLN A 56 3.81 -6.71 8.86
N THR A 57 4.00 -5.48 8.37
CA THR A 57 4.49 -5.25 7.00
C THR A 57 5.94 -5.66 6.85
N ILE A 58 6.81 -5.32 7.82
CA ILE A 58 8.21 -5.79 7.88
C ILE A 58 8.26 -7.31 7.79
N MET A 59 7.56 -8.00 8.69
CA MET A 59 7.54 -9.46 8.74
C MET A 59 6.91 -10.09 7.49
N GLY A 60 5.85 -9.47 6.95
CA GLY A 60 5.12 -9.99 5.80
C GLY A 60 5.93 -9.93 4.51
N PHE A 61 6.62 -8.83 4.25
CA PHE A 61 7.46 -8.65 3.07
C PHE A 61 8.91 -9.15 3.27
N GLY A 62 9.28 -9.57 4.47
CA GLY A 62 10.63 -10.06 4.77
C GLY A 62 11.68 -8.95 4.85
N PHE A 63 11.29 -7.74 5.22
CA PHE A 63 12.20 -6.64 5.49
C PHE A 63 12.94 -6.81 6.81
N GLU A 64 14.04 -6.09 6.98
CA GLU A 64 14.73 -5.97 8.25
C GLU A 64 14.05 -4.94 9.17
N MET A 65 14.21 -5.04 10.49
CA MET A 65 13.63 -4.06 11.42
C MET A 65 14.20 -2.65 11.23
N SER A 66 15.43 -2.54 10.74
CA SER A 66 16.06 -1.29 10.32
C SER A 66 15.33 -0.57 9.16
N ASP A 67 14.48 -1.27 8.41
CA ASP A 67 13.67 -0.69 7.33
C ASP A 67 12.40 0.01 7.85
N ALA A 68 12.14 0.00 9.17
CA ALA A 68 10.99 0.65 9.77
C ALA A 68 10.88 2.14 9.39
N GLY A 69 12.02 2.83 9.27
CA GLY A 69 12.09 4.22 8.83
C GLY A 69 11.57 4.41 7.41
N MET A 70 12.04 3.59 6.48
CA MET A 70 11.59 3.57 5.09
C MET A 70 10.08 3.30 5.00
N LEU A 71 9.59 2.29 5.67
CA LEU A 71 8.17 1.93 5.65
C LEU A 71 7.27 3.02 6.22
N THR A 72 7.66 3.63 7.34
CA THR A 72 6.89 4.73 7.92
C THR A 72 6.86 5.96 7.03
N ASP A 73 7.92 6.23 6.27
CA ASP A 73 7.95 7.29 5.27
C ASP A 73 7.00 6.98 4.09
N LYS A 74 6.97 5.73 3.61
CA LYS A 74 6.03 5.28 2.57
C LYS A 74 4.57 5.39 3.03
N PHE A 75 4.26 4.99 4.25
CA PHE A 75 2.92 5.13 4.83
C PHE A 75 2.52 6.61 4.98
N ALA A 76 3.42 7.45 5.47
CA ALA A 76 3.18 8.89 5.58
C ALA A 76 2.91 9.52 4.21
N HIS A 77 3.69 9.15 3.19
CA HIS A 77 3.51 9.60 1.82
C HIS A 77 2.13 9.21 1.28
N SER A 78 1.77 7.92 1.38
CA SER A 78 0.49 7.41 0.90
C SER A 78 -0.71 8.11 1.57
N ILE A 79 -0.65 8.34 2.90
CA ILE A 79 -1.68 9.11 3.61
C ILE A 79 -1.73 10.57 3.16
N GLN A 80 -0.59 11.19 2.87
CA GLN A 80 -0.52 12.59 2.43
C GLN A 80 -1.06 12.80 1.01
N LYS A 81 -0.88 11.82 0.14
CA LYS A 81 -1.20 11.91 -1.30
C LYS A 81 -2.57 11.34 -1.66
N SER A 82 -3.22 10.64 -0.76
CA SER A 82 -4.50 10.01 -1.00
C SER A 82 -5.59 10.51 -0.03
N LEU A 83 -6.81 10.09 -0.27
CA LEU A 83 -7.94 10.30 0.64
C LEU A 83 -8.04 9.20 1.70
N ILE A 84 -6.94 8.48 1.94
CA ILE A 84 -6.88 7.39 2.91
C ILE A 84 -6.48 7.90 4.29
N GLU A 85 -7.23 7.53 5.31
CA GLU A 85 -6.84 7.79 6.70
C GLU A 85 -5.97 6.64 7.23
N TRP A 86 -5.23 6.87 8.33
CA TRP A 86 -4.33 5.86 8.89
C TRP A 86 -5.04 4.55 9.31
N GLN A 87 -6.30 4.62 9.77
CA GLN A 87 -7.11 3.46 10.11
C GLN A 87 -7.42 2.60 8.88
N ASP A 88 -7.77 3.30 7.80
CA ASP A 88 -8.14 2.69 6.54
C ASP A 88 -6.94 2.07 5.85
N LEU A 89 -5.78 2.75 5.91
CA LEU A 89 -4.53 2.20 5.42
C LEU A 89 -4.20 0.88 6.15
N ALA A 90 -4.26 0.86 7.48
CA ALA A 90 -3.96 -0.33 8.27
C ALA A 90 -4.89 -1.51 7.92
N SER A 91 -6.17 -1.24 7.70
CA SER A 91 -7.13 -2.28 7.32
C SER A 91 -6.92 -2.78 5.89
N SER A 92 -6.66 -1.88 4.94
CA SER A 92 -6.51 -2.20 3.51
C SER A 92 -5.24 -2.99 3.24
N VAL A 93 -4.12 -2.57 3.81
CA VAL A 93 -2.84 -3.29 3.73
C VAL A 93 -3.00 -4.71 4.29
N LYS A 94 -3.63 -4.86 5.45
CA LYS A 94 -3.89 -6.18 6.05
C LYS A 94 -4.64 -7.13 5.11
N PHE A 95 -5.60 -6.64 4.33
CA PHE A 95 -6.37 -7.49 3.41
C PHE A 95 -5.61 -7.87 2.15
N ALA A 96 -4.79 -6.96 1.62
CA ALA A 96 -4.11 -7.15 0.34
C ALA A 96 -2.72 -7.78 0.48
N MET A 97 -1.96 -7.41 1.51
CA MET A 97 -0.56 -7.78 1.71
C MET A 97 -0.25 -9.28 1.48
N PRO A 98 -1.02 -10.25 2.01
CA PRO A 98 -0.67 -11.66 1.81
C PRO A 98 -0.63 -12.08 0.34
N PHE A 99 -1.45 -11.45 -0.51
CA PHE A 99 -1.47 -11.75 -1.94
C PHE A 99 -0.35 -11.01 -2.68
N PHE A 100 -0.04 -9.76 -2.29
CA PHE A 100 1.09 -9.03 -2.84
C PHE A 100 2.40 -9.79 -2.60
N VAL A 101 2.63 -10.23 -1.37
CA VAL A 101 3.79 -11.05 -1.02
C VAL A 101 3.80 -12.37 -1.81
N ALA A 102 2.67 -13.08 -1.86
CA ALA A 102 2.59 -14.39 -2.54
C ALA A 102 2.79 -14.28 -4.06
N THR A 103 2.50 -13.14 -4.66
CA THR A 103 2.66 -12.89 -6.10
C THR A 103 3.93 -12.10 -6.43
N GLY A 104 4.80 -11.86 -5.46
CA GLY A 104 6.06 -11.14 -5.67
C GLY A 104 5.91 -9.63 -5.84
N GLN A 105 4.70 -9.09 -5.62
CA GLN A 105 4.45 -7.65 -5.74
C GLN A 105 5.05 -6.88 -4.56
N SER A 106 5.53 -5.68 -4.81
CA SER A 106 6.16 -4.82 -3.80
C SER A 106 5.13 -4.13 -2.89
N ILE A 107 5.61 -3.56 -1.78
CA ILE A 107 4.81 -2.66 -0.94
C ILE A 107 4.45 -1.37 -1.69
N ASP A 108 5.28 -0.92 -2.62
CA ASP A 108 5.05 0.29 -3.41
C ASP A 108 3.88 0.09 -4.37
N GLU A 109 3.78 -1.08 -5.00
CA GLU A 109 2.62 -1.50 -5.80
C GLU A 109 1.33 -1.52 -4.98
N LEU A 110 1.40 -2.05 -3.75
CA LEU A 110 0.24 -2.08 -2.87
C LEU A 110 -0.23 -0.68 -2.50
N LEU A 111 0.69 0.17 -2.06
CA LEU A 111 0.36 1.53 -1.61
C LEU A 111 -0.06 2.42 -2.78
N GLY A 112 0.62 2.35 -3.92
CA GLY A 112 0.26 3.08 -5.14
C GLY A 112 -1.13 2.70 -5.66
N GLY A 113 -1.43 1.40 -5.68
CA GLY A 113 -2.77 0.92 -6.03
C GLY A 113 -3.86 1.41 -5.07
N LEU A 114 -3.60 1.42 -3.77
CA LEU A 114 -4.54 1.98 -2.77
C LEU A 114 -4.72 3.49 -2.97
N GLU A 115 -3.65 4.24 -3.24
CA GLU A 115 -3.71 5.68 -3.49
C GLU A 115 -4.61 6.01 -4.67
N VAL A 116 -4.39 5.40 -5.82
CA VAL A 116 -5.22 5.61 -7.02
C VAL A 116 -6.67 5.26 -6.76
N LEU A 117 -6.94 4.09 -6.19
CA LEU A 117 -8.30 3.61 -5.97
C LEU A 117 -9.08 4.50 -4.98
N THR A 118 -8.45 4.95 -3.91
CA THR A 118 -9.12 5.82 -2.93
C THR A 118 -9.33 7.24 -3.45
N ASN A 119 -8.41 7.76 -4.26
CA ASN A 119 -8.58 9.04 -4.98
C ASN A 119 -9.69 8.98 -6.03
N ARG A 120 -10.10 7.79 -6.47
CA ARG A 120 -11.26 7.54 -7.36
C ARG A 120 -12.52 7.12 -6.58
N ALA A 121 -12.63 7.55 -5.33
CA ALA A 121 -13.77 7.35 -4.45
C ALA A 121 -14.09 5.88 -4.11
N LEU A 122 -13.15 4.97 -4.27
CA LEU A 122 -13.31 3.61 -3.78
C LEU A 122 -12.93 3.58 -2.29
N GLU A 123 -13.84 3.14 -1.43
CA GLU A 123 -13.56 3.01 0.01
C GLU A 123 -12.35 2.08 0.23
N ALA A 124 -11.43 2.49 1.10
CA ALA A 124 -10.11 1.87 1.25
C ALA A 124 -10.15 0.36 1.54
N GLY A 125 -11.06 -0.09 2.40
CA GLY A 125 -11.23 -1.51 2.66
C GLY A 125 -11.78 -2.29 1.46
N ILE A 126 -12.57 -1.64 0.60
CA ILE A 126 -13.02 -2.21 -0.69
C ILE A 126 -11.84 -2.26 -1.67
N ALA A 127 -11.04 -1.21 -1.73
CA ALA A 127 -9.83 -1.14 -2.55
C ALA A 127 -8.85 -2.28 -2.22
N GLY A 128 -8.50 -2.47 -0.95
CA GLY A 128 -7.61 -3.55 -0.52
C GLY A 128 -8.15 -4.95 -0.84
N ARG A 129 -9.45 -5.18 -0.67
CA ARG A 129 -10.09 -6.44 -1.08
C ARG A 129 -10.15 -6.60 -2.59
N GLY A 130 -10.34 -5.51 -3.33
CA GLY A 130 -10.32 -5.49 -4.80
C GLY A 130 -8.96 -5.87 -5.36
N LEU A 131 -7.90 -5.24 -4.88
CA LEU A 131 -6.51 -5.56 -5.24
C LEU A 131 -6.19 -7.04 -4.96
N ARG A 132 -6.53 -7.53 -3.76
CA ARG A 132 -6.38 -8.95 -3.43
C ARG A 132 -7.07 -9.86 -4.45
N GLN A 133 -8.30 -9.52 -4.84
CA GLN A 133 -9.07 -10.34 -5.78
C GLN A 133 -8.49 -10.29 -7.20
N ALA A 134 -8.01 -9.14 -7.65
CA ALA A 134 -7.34 -9.01 -8.94
C ALA A 134 -6.10 -9.90 -9.00
N LEU A 135 -5.20 -9.80 -8.02
CA LEU A 135 -3.99 -10.64 -7.95
C LEU A 135 -4.32 -12.14 -7.84
N ALA A 136 -5.34 -12.51 -7.06
CA ALA A 136 -5.79 -13.91 -6.95
C ALA A 136 -6.26 -14.48 -8.29
N GLN A 137 -6.93 -13.67 -9.11
CA GLN A 137 -7.36 -14.09 -10.44
C GLN A 137 -6.18 -14.11 -11.43
N PHE A 138 -5.26 -13.15 -11.36
CA PHE A 138 -4.04 -13.19 -12.15
C PHE A 138 -3.22 -14.46 -11.88
N ALA A 139 -3.01 -14.78 -10.60
CA ALA A 139 -2.32 -16.00 -10.22
C ALA A 139 -3.04 -17.27 -10.71
N LYS A 140 -4.37 -17.29 -10.72
CA LYS A 140 -5.17 -18.40 -11.22
C LYS A 140 -5.07 -18.58 -12.73
N HIS A 141 -4.96 -17.48 -13.48
CA HIS A 141 -4.92 -17.45 -14.93
C HIS A 141 -3.51 -17.22 -15.49
N ALA A 142 -2.47 -17.35 -14.65
CA ALA A 142 -1.08 -17.10 -15.02
C ALA A 142 -0.62 -17.85 -16.28
N ASP A 143 -1.04 -19.11 -16.41
CA ASP A 143 -0.70 -19.99 -17.55
C ASP A 143 -1.84 -20.09 -18.59
N ASP A 144 -2.92 -19.32 -18.43
CA ASP A 144 -4.10 -19.43 -19.27
C ASP A 144 -4.08 -18.40 -20.42
N ASN A 145 -3.56 -18.83 -21.58
CA ASN A 145 -3.59 -18.03 -22.81
C ASN A 145 -5.02 -17.77 -23.34
N SER A 146 -6.04 -18.35 -22.74
CA SER A 146 -7.44 -18.13 -23.11
C SER A 146 -8.10 -16.99 -22.34
N SER A 147 -7.45 -16.43 -21.32
CA SER A 147 -7.95 -15.30 -20.56
C SER A 147 -8.24 -14.08 -21.46
N ALA A 148 -9.13 -13.21 -21.04
CA ALA A 148 -9.49 -12.00 -21.81
C ALA A 148 -8.26 -11.09 -21.99
N LEU A 149 -7.45 -10.92 -20.95
CA LEU A 149 -6.20 -10.14 -21.01
C LEU A 149 -5.19 -10.75 -21.96
N ALA A 150 -4.98 -12.08 -21.92
CA ALA A 150 -4.06 -12.76 -22.83
C ALA A 150 -4.49 -12.62 -24.30
N LYS A 151 -5.80 -12.70 -24.61
CA LYS A 151 -6.34 -12.47 -25.96
C LYS A 151 -6.08 -11.06 -26.47
N LEU A 152 -5.95 -10.09 -25.57
CA LEU A 152 -5.60 -8.70 -25.88
C LEU A 152 -4.08 -8.48 -25.94
N GLY A 153 -3.26 -9.53 -25.75
CA GLY A 153 -1.80 -9.45 -25.77
C GLY A 153 -1.18 -8.96 -24.46
N VAL A 154 -1.97 -8.79 -23.40
CA VAL A 154 -1.47 -8.40 -22.09
C VAL A 154 -0.88 -9.61 -21.37
N GLN A 155 0.41 -9.55 -21.08
CA GLN A 155 1.12 -10.63 -20.38
C GLN A 155 1.13 -10.35 -18.88
N ILE A 156 0.67 -11.32 -18.10
CA ILE A 156 0.66 -11.26 -16.63
C ILE A 156 1.99 -11.75 -16.06
N MET A 157 2.62 -12.74 -16.72
CA MET A 157 3.87 -13.36 -16.31
C MET A 157 5.02 -12.86 -17.17
N ASP A 158 6.22 -12.80 -16.57
CA ASP A 158 7.47 -12.58 -17.30
C ASP A 158 7.99 -13.89 -17.93
N THR A 159 9.13 -13.82 -18.60
CA THR A 159 9.78 -14.98 -19.23
C THR A 159 10.39 -15.97 -18.23
N GLU A 160 10.52 -15.57 -16.98
CA GLU A 160 11.08 -16.38 -15.89
C GLU A 160 9.98 -17.09 -15.08
N GLY A 161 8.71 -16.77 -15.34
CA GLY A 161 7.55 -17.34 -14.67
C GLY A 161 7.16 -16.59 -13.38
N ASN A 162 7.63 -15.36 -13.19
CA ASN A 162 7.18 -14.49 -12.11
C ASN A 162 6.03 -13.61 -12.61
N MET A 163 5.15 -13.20 -11.70
CA MET A 163 4.15 -12.18 -12.02
C MET A 163 4.85 -10.84 -12.23
N ARG A 164 4.52 -10.15 -13.32
CA ARG A 164 4.99 -8.80 -13.62
C ARG A 164 4.39 -7.81 -12.62
N ASP A 165 5.02 -6.65 -12.48
CA ASP A 165 4.53 -5.58 -11.63
C ASP A 165 3.11 -5.15 -12.03
N LEU A 166 2.26 -4.93 -11.04
CA LEU A 166 0.84 -4.67 -11.27
C LEU A 166 0.61 -3.39 -12.08
N HIS A 167 1.43 -2.35 -11.85
CA HIS A 167 1.34 -1.11 -12.63
C HIS A 167 1.70 -1.32 -14.10
N GLU A 168 2.68 -2.18 -14.43
CA GLU A 168 3.03 -2.53 -15.81
C GLU A 168 1.89 -3.30 -16.49
N ILE A 169 1.30 -4.27 -15.78
CA ILE A 169 0.14 -5.02 -16.30
C ILE A 169 -1.03 -4.07 -16.55
N ALA A 170 -1.27 -3.11 -15.67
CA ALA A 170 -2.32 -2.10 -15.84
C ALA A 170 -2.05 -1.17 -17.03
N LYS A 171 -0.78 -0.80 -17.25
CA LYS A 171 -0.35 0.04 -18.37
C LYS A 171 -0.50 -0.67 -19.71
N ASP A 172 -0.07 -1.93 -19.80
CA ASP A 172 -0.26 -2.74 -21.01
C ASP A 172 -1.74 -2.97 -21.30
N ALA A 173 -2.55 -3.22 -20.27
CA ALA A 173 -3.99 -3.35 -20.41
C ALA A 173 -4.63 -2.03 -20.88
N SER A 174 -4.21 -0.89 -20.34
CA SER A 174 -4.66 0.44 -20.79
C SER A 174 -4.36 0.66 -22.28
N ALA A 175 -3.15 0.31 -22.70
CA ALA A 175 -2.76 0.41 -24.12
C ALA A 175 -3.54 -0.56 -25.02
N ALA A 176 -3.80 -1.78 -24.56
CA ALA A 176 -4.52 -2.81 -25.30
C ALA A 176 -6.02 -2.49 -25.44
N PHE A 177 -6.62 -1.88 -24.43
CA PHE A 177 -8.00 -1.43 -24.50
C PHE A 177 -8.16 -0.20 -25.41
N GLY A 178 -7.14 0.67 -25.50
CA GLY A 178 -7.12 1.82 -26.43
C GLY A 178 -8.40 2.63 -26.40
N ASP A 179 -9.08 2.71 -27.56
CA ASP A 179 -10.35 3.41 -27.76
C ASP A 179 -11.61 2.61 -27.32
N VAL A 180 -11.40 1.43 -26.67
CA VAL A 180 -12.52 0.62 -26.15
C VAL A 180 -13.23 1.38 -25.04
N THR A 181 -14.56 1.31 -25.03
CA THR A 181 -15.35 1.99 -24.00
C THR A 181 -15.08 1.36 -22.63
N ASP A 182 -15.19 2.17 -21.56
CA ASP A 182 -15.04 1.70 -20.17
C ASP A 182 -15.92 0.46 -19.86
N LEU A 183 -17.11 0.40 -20.47
CA LEU A 183 -18.03 -0.73 -20.31
C LEU A 183 -17.51 -2.00 -20.99
N GLU A 184 -16.94 -1.89 -22.18
CA GLU A 184 -16.39 -3.05 -22.90
C GLU A 184 -15.14 -3.58 -22.20
N ALA A 185 -14.25 -2.68 -21.74
CA ALA A 185 -13.09 -3.03 -20.93
C ALA A 185 -13.49 -3.73 -19.63
N LEU A 186 -14.44 -3.17 -18.90
CA LEU A 186 -14.96 -3.77 -17.67
C LEU A 186 -15.62 -5.14 -17.93
N THR A 187 -16.36 -5.28 -19.04
CA THR A 187 -16.99 -6.55 -19.41
C THR A 187 -15.95 -7.62 -19.69
N ALA A 188 -14.90 -7.30 -20.44
CA ALA A 188 -13.79 -8.22 -20.70
C ALA A 188 -13.09 -8.65 -19.40
N MET A 189 -12.85 -7.71 -18.49
CA MET A 189 -12.26 -8.05 -17.17
C MET A 189 -13.18 -8.93 -16.31
N LEU A 190 -14.50 -8.77 -16.41
CA LEU A 190 -15.49 -9.59 -15.69
C LEU A 190 -15.54 -11.04 -16.18
N GLU A 191 -15.05 -11.35 -17.37
CA GLU A 191 -14.90 -12.73 -17.85
C GLU A 191 -13.83 -13.50 -17.06
N ASP A 192 -12.76 -12.81 -16.68
CA ASP A 192 -11.61 -13.43 -15.98
C ASP A 192 -11.66 -13.20 -14.46
N MET A 193 -12.39 -12.18 -13.98
CA MET A 193 -12.36 -11.74 -12.60
C MET A 193 -13.77 -11.65 -12.00
N ASN A 194 -13.84 -11.78 -10.67
CA ASN A 194 -15.06 -11.37 -9.97
C ASN A 194 -15.23 -9.84 -9.96
N VAL A 195 -16.46 -9.37 -9.71
CA VAL A 195 -16.83 -7.95 -9.76
C VAL A 195 -15.86 -7.04 -8.94
N ARG A 196 -15.40 -7.49 -7.77
CA ARG A 196 -14.51 -6.66 -6.93
C ARG A 196 -13.12 -6.50 -7.54
N GLY A 197 -12.55 -7.59 -8.03
CA GLY A 197 -11.25 -7.57 -8.71
C GLY A 197 -11.31 -6.78 -10.01
N ALA A 198 -12.33 -7.03 -10.82
CA ALA A 198 -12.54 -6.32 -12.09
C ALA A 198 -12.74 -4.81 -11.89
N THR A 199 -13.53 -4.39 -10.89
CA THR A 199 -13.73 -2.96 -10.60
C THR A 199 -12.43 -2.30 -10.17
N ALA A 200 -11.68 -2.90 -9.25
CA ALA A 200 -10.41 -2.33 -8.79
C ALA A 200 -9.40 -2.27 -9.94
N PHE A 201 -9.23 -3.35 -10.69
CA PHE A 201 -8.28 -3.38 -11.80
C PHE A 201 -8.68 -2.45 -12.95
N ALA A 202 -9.97 -2.36 -13.31
CA ALA A 202 -10.45 -1.43 -14.31
C ALA A 202 -10.13 0.04 -13.96
N LEU A 203 -10.28 0.42 -12.67
CA LEU A 203 -9.89 1.76 -12.22
C LEU A 203 -8.39 1.99 -12.32
N LEU A 204 -7.55 0.99 -12.03
CA LEU A 204 -6.10 1.10 -12.23
C LEU A 204 -5.74 1.23 -13.70
N VAL A 205 -6.38 0.46 -14.58
CA VAL A 205 -6.17 0.52 -16.04
C VAL A 205 -6.57 1.89 -16.60
N GLN A 206 -7.71 2.44 -16.19
CA GLN A 206 -8.15 3.78 -16.59
C GLN A 206 -7.23 4.90 -16.10
N ASN A 207 -6.45 4.65 -15.05
CA ASN A 207 -5.54 5.61 -14.44
C ASN A 207 -4.10 5.05 -14.39
N ALA A 208 -3.68 4.33 -15.43
CA ALA A 208 -2.42 3.59 -15.42
C ALA A 208 -1.18 4.48 -15.24
N ASP A 209 -1.15 5.66 -15.86
CA ASP A 209 -0.06 6.62 -15.69
C ASP A 209 -0.01 7.19 -14.27
N GLU A 210 -1.18 7.44 -13.65
CA GLU A 210 -1.24 7.89 -12.24
C GLU A 210 -0.76 6.78 -11.31
N PHE A 211 -1.08 5.51 -11.63
CA PHE A 211 -0.63 4.38 -10.85
C PHE A 211 0.89 4.19 -10.92
N GLU A 212 1.49 4.25 -12.12
CA GLU A 212 2.94 4.21 -12.30
C GLU A 212 3.63 5.35 -11.50
N ASN A 213 3.13 6.58 -11.64
CA ASN A 213 3.66 7.73 -10.90
C ASN A 213 3.53 7.56 -9.38
N ALA A 214 2.41 7.02 -8.89
CA ALA A 214 2.22 6.77 -7.46
C ALA A 214 3.22 5.74 -6.93
N VAL A 215 3.48 4.66 -7.66
CA VAL A 215 4.49 3.65 -7.32
C VAL A 215 5.89 4.29 -7.26
N GLU A 216 6.24 5.10 -8.26
CA GLU A 216 7.53 5.80 -8.30
C GLU A 216 7.67 6.81 -7.15
N ASP A 217 6.65 7.64 -6.89
CA ASP A 217 6.62 8.61 -5.80
C ASP A 217 6.78 7.93 -4.43
N ILE A 218 6.11 6.80 -4.22
CA ILE A 218 6.22 6.01 -2.98
C ILE A 218 7.62 5.39 -2.85
N SER A 219 8.22 4.93 -3.94
CA SER A 219 9.58 4.41 -3.91
C SER A 219 10.58 5.48 -3.44
N ASN A 220 10.30 6.74 -3.74
CA ASN A 220 11.10 7.92 -3.41
C ASN A 220 10.60 8.68 -2.16
N ALA A 221 9.77 8.06 -1.31
CA ALA A 221 9.09 8.72 -0.19
C ALA A 221 9.98 9.09 1.01
N ALA A 222 11.29 8.90 0.94
CA ALA A 222 12.21 9.14 2.05
C ALA A 222 12.04 10.53 2.69
N GLY A 223 11.90 10.56 4.01
CA GLY A 223 11.71 11.78 4.80
C GLY A 223 10.28 12.30 4.86
N SER A 224 9.30 11.63 4.25
CA SER A 224 7.90 12.09 4.21
C SER A 224 7.29 12.23 5.61
N ALA A 225 7.49 11.28 6.51
CA ALA A 225 7.01 11.36 7.88
C ALA A 225 7.61 12.56 8.63
N THR A 226 8.90 12.86 8.41
CA THR A 226 9.56 14.01 9.02
C THR A 226 8.98 15.32 8.50
N LYS A 227 8.81 15.45 7.18
CA LYS A 227 8.20 16.66 6.57
C LYS A 227 6.79 16.92 7.11
N MET A 228 5.97 15.89 7.26
CA MET A 228 4.62 16.03 7.83
C MET A 228 4.65 16.51 9.28
N VAL A 229 5.56 15.97 10.11
CA VAL A 229 5.74 16.43 11.50
C VAL A 229 6.16 17.89 11.54
N ASP A 230 7.10 18.31 10.70
CA ASP A 230 7.58 19.68 10.64
C ASP A 230 6.44 20.66 10.27
N ILE A 231 5.61 20.31 9.29
CA ILE A 231 4.43 21.09 8.89
C ILE A 231 3.45 21.24 10.07
N GLN A 232 3.17 20.16 10.80
CA GLN A 232 2.26 20.22 11.94
C GLN A 232 2.81 21.07 13.10
N GLN A 233 4.10 20.93 13.39
CA GLN A 233 4.75 21.75 14.43
C GLN A 233 4.75 23.23 14.08
N GLN A 234 5.00 23.59 12.82
CA GLN A 234 4.92 24.97 12.35
C GLN A 234 3.49 25.53 12.44
N SER A 235 2.49 24.71 12.09
CA SER A 235 1.07 25.11 12.23
C SER A 235 0.68 25.39 13.68
N LEU A 236 1.11 24.54 14.62
CA LEU A 236 0.87 24.73 16.05
C LEU A 236 1.60 25.97 16.59
N ALA A 237 2.85 26.18 16.18
CA ALA A 237 3.63 27.36 16.61
C ALA A 237 3.02 28.68 16.11
N ASN A 238 2.33 28.70 14.98
CA ASN A 238 1.65 29.88 14.44
C ASN A 238 0.28 30.16 15.09
N GLN A 239 -0.22 29.25 15.95
CA GLN A 239 -1.49 29.39 16.65
C GLN A 239 -1.34 29.93 18.11
N ILE A 240 -0.11 30.04 18.58
CA ILE A 240 0.26 30.55 19.91
C ILE A 240 0.83 31.95 19.78
#